data_b0cbbadca36377753dc2b7953c81f12e
#
_entry.id   b0cbbadca36377753dc2b7953c81f12e
#
_cell.length_a   1.000
_cell.length_b   1.000
_cell.length_c   1.000
_cell.angle_alpha   90.00
_cell.angle_beta   90.00
_cell.angle_gamma   90.00
#
_symmetry.space_group_name_H-M   'P 1'
#
loop_
_entity.id
_entity.type
_entity.pdbx_description
1 polymer ?
#
loop_
_entity_poly.entity_id
_entity_poly.type
_entity_poly.pdbx_seq_one_letter_code
_entity_poly.pdbx_strand_id
1 'polypeptide(L)'
;MRGPTCPASDPVRHLVPLLLATALVACGFARPVAALTLLTEENPPFNYTENGKLTGLVAELVVDAMNRAKVPYTIEVLPWERGYMRTQAERDTCLFATARLDNREKLFQWVGPLANNVWGIYGRGDFAASVRIMQDLKKYRIGGVVNDAKVEYLKESGVTNIKQALEDRMNPPRLFLPGEDPNHIDLWVTGYFGARDVAAKARAGDVKLVFVVREIPLYLACSPLTSPAVLKALSEAVDKMRAEGELNRLAAVYEKKFAH
;
A
#
# COMPACT_ATOMS: atom_id res chain seq x y z
N MET A 1 -81.12 -30.14 -72.89
CA MET A 1 -81.43 -28.70 -73.01
C MET A 1 -80.85 -28.01 -71.79
N ARG A 2 -80.22 -26.94 -72.03
CA ARG A 2 -79.25 -26.18 -71.27
C ARG A 2 -79.68 -25.89 -69.79
N GLY A 3 -78.81 -26.23 -68.82
CA GLY A 3 -78.88 -25.70 -67.47
C GLY A 3 -77.89 -24.55 -67.29
N PRO A 4 -78.14 -23.57 -66.39
CA PRO A 4 -77.28 -22.42 -66.18
C PRO A 4 -76.26 -22.60 -65.16
N THR A 5 -75.15 -22.00 -65.41
CA THR A 5 -73.93 -21.93 -64.62
C THR A 5 -74.10 -21.04 -63.40
N CYS A 6 -73.57 -21.49 -62.22
CA CYS A 6 -73.42 -20.69 -61.02
C CYS A 6 -71.99 -20.09 -60.93
N PRO A 7 -71.81 -18.85 -60.56
CA PRO A 7 -70.47 -18.28 -60.39
C PRO A 7 -69.82 -18.62 -59.03
N ALA A 8 -68.56 -18.88 -59.04
CA ALA A 8 -67.73 -19.15 -57.86
C ALA A 8 -67.44 -17.87 -57.06
N SER A 9 -67.58 -17.95 -55.77
CA SER A 9 -67.20 -16.93 -54.79
C SER A 9 -65.78 -17.14 -54.32
N ASP A 10 -64.92 -16.17 -54.55
CA ASP A 10 -63.52 -16.15 -54.03
C ASP A 10 -63.50 -15.91 -52.54
N PRO A 11 -62.68 -16.65 -51.74
CA PRO A 11 -62.43 -16.34 -50.36
C PRO A 11 -61.30 -15.33 -50.24
N VAL A 12 -61.57 -14.16 -49.69
CA VAL A 12 -60.65 -13.12 -49.29
C VAL A 12 -59.79 -13.65 -48.18
N ARG A 13 -58.46 -13.90 -48.45
CA ARG A 13 -57.45 -14.20 -47.48
C ARG A 13 -57.01 -12.94 -46.76
N HIS A 14 -57.42 -12.77 -45.52
CA HIS A 14 -56.85 -11.77 -44.59
C HIS A 14 -55.48 -12.21 -44.15
N LEU A 15 -54.44 -11.56 -44.70
CA LEU A 15 -53.07 -11.63 -44.21
C LEU A 15 -52.95 -10.75 -42.97
N VAL A 16 -52.82 -11.36 -41.78
CA VAL A 16 -52.48 -10.70 -40.54
C VAL A 16 -50.92 -10.60 -40.51
N PRO A 17 -50.33 -9.40 -40.46
CA PRO A 17 -48.89 -9.28 -40.28
C PRO A 17 -48.51 -9.64 -38.83
N LEU A 18 -47.81 -10.73 -38.66
CA LEU A 18 -47.15 -11.14 -37.40
C LEU A 18 -45.96 -10.24 -37.14
N LEU A 19 -46.15 -9.18 -36.35
CA LEU A 19 -45.06 -8.34 -35.85
C LEU A 19 -44.25 -9.14 -34.82
N LEU A 20 -43.12 -9.73 -35.26
CA LEU A 20 -42.11 -10.27 -34.37
C LEU A 20 -41.38 -9.08 -33.70
N ALA A 21 -41.77 -8.76 -32.48
CA ALA A 21 -41.00 -7.88 -31.60
C ALA A 21 -39.78 -8.62 -31.12
N THR A 22 -38.64 -8.42 -31.79
CA THR A 22 -37.31 -8.86 -31.30
C THR A 22 -36.91 -7.98 -30.11
N ALA A 23 -37.19 -8.46 -28.89
CA ALA A 23 -36.63 -7.87 -27.68
C ALA A 23 -35.12 -8.19 -27.66
N LEU A 24 -34.28 -7.20 -28.05
CA LEU A 24 -32.86 -7.21 -27.80
C LEU A 24 -32.63 -7.15 -26.27
N VAL A 25 -32.49 -8.31 -25.65
CA VAL A 25 -31.95 -8.40 -24.30
C VAL A 25 -30.48 -7.95 -24.38
N ALA A 26 -30.20 -6.69 -24.07
CA ALA A 26 -28.85 -6.18 -23.87
C ALA A 26 -28.30 -6.87 -22.61
N CYS A 27 -27.75 -8.09 -22.80
CA CYS A 27 -26.89 -8.74 -21.79
C CYS A 27 -25.68 -7.84 -21.63
N GLY A 28 -25.74 -6.89 -20.68
CA GLY A 28 -24.58 -6.16 -20.23
C GLY A 28 -23.56 -7.16 -19.69
N PHE A 29 -22.57 -7.52 -20.50
CA PHE A 29 -21.40 -8.25 -20.05
C PHE A 29 -20.70 -7.36 -19.02
N ALA A 30 -21.00 -7.56 -17.73
CA ALA A 30 -20.17 -7.04 -16.66
C ALA A 30 -18.76 -7.58 -16.92
N ARG A 31 -17.87 -6.69 -17.38
CA ARG A 31 -16.45 -7.05 -17.53
C ARG A 31 -15.97 -7.50 -16.15
N PRO A 32 -15.34 -8.69 -16.04
CA PRO A 32 -14.76 -9.11 -14.77
C PRO A 32 -13.80 -8.01 -14.34
N VAL A 33 -13.98 -7.50 -13.12
CA VAL A 33 -13.01 -6.59 -12.50
C VAL A 33 -11.72 -7.37 -12.39
N ALA A 34 -10.67 -6.90 -13.06
CA ALA A 34 -9.36 -7.53 -12.97
C ALA A 34 -8.93 -7.56 -11.49
N ALA A 35 -8.36 -8.67 -11.05
CA ALA A 35 -7.85 -8.77 -9.69
C ALA A 35 -6.70 -7.77 -9.50
N LEU A 36 -6.74 -7.04 -8.38
CA LEU A 36 -5.70 -6.07 -8.04
C LEU A 36 -4.51 -6.80 -7.40
N THR A 37 -3.30 -6.52 -7.85
CA THR A 37 -2.09 -6.98 -7.18
C THR A 37 -1.69 -5.99 -6.09
N LEU A 38 -1.74 -6.43 -4.84
CA LEU A 38 -1.32 -5.66 -3.68
C LEU A 38 0.11 -6.05 -3.32
N LEU A 39 0.99 -5.08 -3.24
CA LEU A 39 2.39 -5.26 -2.86
C LEU A 39 2.64 -4.61 -1.51
N THR A 40 3.57 -5.18 -0.73
CA THR A 40 4.03 -4.60 0.53
C THR A 40 5.41 -5.14 0.89
N GLU A 41 5.99 -4.58 1.95
CA GLU A 41 7.24 -5.01 2.56
C GLU A 41 7.04 -5.46 4.02
N GLU A 42 8.10 -5.92 4.67
CA GLU A 42 8.15 -6.11 6.11
C GLU A 42 8.43 -4.76 6.81
N ASN A 43 7.40 -4.17 7.39
CA ASN A 43 7.44 -2.87 8.07
C ASN A 43 6.51 -2.83 9.29
N PRO A 44 6.86 -3.51 10.41
CA PRO A 44 6.04 -3.48 11.62
C PRO A 44 5.98 -2.05 12.21
N PRO A 45 4.82 -1.65 12.77
CA PRO A 45 3.59 -2.40 13.00
C PRO A 45 2.59 -2.36 11.84
N PHE A 46 2.94 -1.77 10.69
CA PHE A 46 2.00 -1.47 9.61
C PHE A 46 1.68 -2.70 8.76
N ASN A 47 2.70 -3.45 8.40
CA ASN A 47 2.61 -4.67 7.57
C ASN A 47 3.82 -5.56 7.87
N TYR A 48 3.58 -6.76 8.34
CA TYR A 48 4.64 -7.70 8.71
C TYR A 48 4.09 -9.13 8.76
N THR A 49 5.00 -10.09 8.65
CA THR A 49 4.66 -11.51 8.74
C THR A 49 4.81 -12.00 10.17
N GLU A 50 3.72 -12.55 10.73
CA GLU A 50 3.68 -13.20 12.02
C GLU A 50 3.12 -14.61 11.86
N ASN A 51 3.87 -15.64 12.29
CA ASN A 51 3.50 -17.06 12.13
C ASN A 51 3.14 -17.45 10.68
N GLY A 52 3.86 -16.90 9.70
CA GLY A 52 3.65 -17.18 8.27
C GLY A 52 2.44 -16.47 7.66
N LYS A 53 1.76 -15.60 8.40
CA LYS A 53 0.61 -14.83 7.94
C LYS A 53 0.92 -13.34 7.94
N LEU A 54 0.61 -12.65 6.84
CA LEU A 54 0.68 -11.19 6.78
C LEU A 54 -0.37 -10.58 7.73
N THR A 55 0.07 -9.66 8.56
CA THR A 55 -0.73 -8.89 9.51
C THR A 55 -0.19 -7.46 9.63
N GLY A 56 -0.75 -6.65 10.48
CA GLY A 56 -0.33 -5.27 10.73
C GLY A 56 -1.44 -4.26 10.46
N LEU A 57 -1.30 -3.08 11.04
CA LEU A 57 -2.31 -2.03 11.00
C LEU A 57 -2.78 -1.74 9.57
N VAL A 58 -1.86 -1.44 8.66
CA VAL A 58 -2.23 -1.07 7.27
C VAL A 58 -2.63 -2.30 6.47
N ALA A 59 -2.00 -3.47 6.71
CA ALA A 59 -2.38 -4.71 6.04
C ALA A 59 -3.85 -5.07 6.32
N GLU A 60 -4.29 -4.97 7.57
CA GLU A 60 -5.68 -5.27 7.95
C GLU A 60 -6.67 -4.25 7.39
N LEU A 61 -6.32 -2.94 7.44
CA LEU A 61 -7.16 -1.89 6.85
C LEU A 61 -7.31 -2.05 5.33
N VAL A 62 -6.24 -2.40 4.62
CA VAL A 62 -6.29 -2.63 3.16
C VAL A 62 -7.14 -3.83 2.83
N VAL A 63 -6.99 -4.94 3.56
CA VAL A 63 -7.82 -6.15 3.38
C VAL A 63 -9.31 -5.83 3.61
N ASP A 64 -9.65 -5.09 4.67
CA ASP A 64 -11.03 -4.68 4.93
C ASP A 64 -11.57 -3.76 3.80
N ALA A 65 -10.78 -2.79 3.35
CA ALA A 65 -11.15 -1.92 2.23
C ALA A 65 -11.42 -2.72 0.93
N MET A 66 -10.58 -3.70 0.60
CA MET A 66 -10.76 -4.57 -0.56
C MET A 66 -12.06 -5.38 -0.47
N ASN A 67 -12.35 -5.95 0.71
CA ASN A 67 -13.57 -6.74 0.95
C ASN A 67 -14.82 -5.87 0.84
N ARG A 68 -14.82 -4.64 1.41
CA ARG A 68 -15.92 -3.69 1.33
C ARG A 68 -16.16 -3.20 -0.10
N ALA A 69 -15.08 -2.93 -0.83
CA ALA A 69 -15.11 -2.52 -2.24
C ALA A 69 -15.49 -3.67 -3.18
N LYS A 70 -15.48 -4.93 -2.70
CA LYS A 70 -15.70 -6.16 -3.50
C LYS A 70 -14.74 -6.26 -4.69
N VAL A 71 -13.51 -5.81 -4.52
CA VAL A 71 -12.45 -5.91 -5.52
C VAL A 71 -11.63 -7.17 -5.24
N PRO A 72 -11.54 -8.12 -6.18
CA PRO A 72 -10.68 -9.30 -6.01
C PRO A 72 -9.20 -8.87 -6.00
N TYR A 73 -8.38 -9.54 -5.21
CA TYR A 73 -6.98 -9.17 -5.05
C TYR A 73 -6.08 -10.37 -4.72
N THR A 74 -4.78 -10.17 -4.94
CA THR A 74 -3.68 -11.00 -4.42
C THR A 74 -2.73 -10.12 -3.63
N ILE A 75 -1.96 -10.69 -2.69
CA ILE A 75 -0.96 -9.94 -1.91
C ILE A 75 0.39 -10.62 -2.04
N GLU A 76 1.44 -9.82 -2.30
CA GLU A 76 2.83 -10.23 -2.31
C GLU A 76 3.64 -9.39 -1.33
N VAL A 77 4.49 -10.05 -0.52
CA VAL A 77 5.46 -9.39 0.36
C VAL A 77 6.83 -9.47 -0.31
N LEU A 78 7.49 -8.34 -0.53
CA LEU A 78 8.77 -8.26 -1.24
C LEU A 78 9.56 -7.02 -0.78
N PRO A 79 10.86 -6.91 -1.11
CA PRO A 79 11.66 -5.73 -0.77
C PRO A 79 11.02 -4.45 -1.32
N TRP A 80 11.07 -3.36 -0.53
CA TRP A 80 10.46 -2.07 -0.83
C TRP A 80 10.71 -1.58 -2.25
N GLU A 81 11.96 -1.49 -2.65
CA GLU A 81 12.35 -0.98 -3.98
C GLU A 81 11.67 -1.74 -5.12
N ARG A 82 11.61 -3.08 -5.00
CA ARG A 82 10.96 -3.92 -6.01
C ARG A 82 9.46 -3.63 -6.09
N GLY A 83 8.78 -3.51 -4.94
CA GLY A 83 7.36 -3.14 -4.89
C GLY A 83 7.11 -1.77 -5.48
N TYR A 84 7.95 -0.81 -5.13
CA TYR A 84 7.87 0.57 -5.60
C TYR A 84 8.00 0.67 -7.13
N MET A 85 8.97 -0.01 -7.72
CA MET A 85 9.17 -0.02 -9.18
C MET A 85 8.05 -0.75 -9.91
N ARG A 86 7.61 -1.91 -9.40
CA ARG A 86 6.52 -2.69 -10.01
C ARG A 86 5.22 -1.90 -10.04
N THR A 87 4.90 -1.20 -8.95
CA THR A 87 3.68 -0.39 -8.87
C THR A 87 3.64 0.73 -9.89
N GLN A 88 4.79 1.31 -10.24
CA GLN A 88 4.84 2.34 -11.29
C GLN A 88 4.65 1.76 -12.70
N ALA A 89 5.09 0.53 -12.94
CA ALA A 89 5.15 -0.09 -14.27
C ALA A 89 3.97 -1.00 -14.59
N GLU A 90 3.43 -1.71 -13.59
CA GLU A 90 2.44 -2.77 -13.79
C GLU A 90 1.01 -2.23 -13.60
N ARG A 91 0.12 -2.59 -14.55
CA ARG A 91 -1.31 -2.27 -14.46
C ARG A 91 -1.95 -2.95 -13.26
N ASP A 92 -2.95 -2.29 -12.67
CA ASP A 92 -3.76 -2.82 -11.57
C ASP A 92 -2.91 -3.36 -10.40
N THR A 93 -1.83 -2.63 -10.09
CA THR A 93 -0.90 -2.93 -8.99
C THR A 93 -0.88 -1.78 -8.01
N CYS A 94 -0.99 -2.08 -6.71
CA CYS A 94 -0.92 -1.09 -5.64
C CYS A 94 0.07 -1.51 -4.56
N LEU A 95 0.81 -0.55 -4.00
CA LEU A 95 1.74 -0.70 -2.89
C LEU A 95 1.17 -0.01 -1.65
N PHE A 96 0.98 -0.73 -0.55
CA PHE A 96 0.43 -0.15 0.67
C PHE A 96 1.50 0.17 1.72
N ALA A 97 1.09 0.94 2.73
CA ALA A 97 1.95 1.60 3.71
C ALA A 97 2.95 2.57 3.07
N THR A 98 2.54 3.23 1.99
CA THR A 98 3.39 4.15 1.22
C THR A 98 3.26 5.57 1.73
N ALA A 99 4.39 6.21 2.05
CA ALA A 99 4.45 7.63 2.36
C ALA A 99 4.23 8.48 1.09
N ARG A 100 3.25 9.39 1.15
CA ARG A 100 2.95 10.33 0.07
C ARG A 100 3.82 11.57 0.25
N LEU A 101 4.79 11.75 -0.64
CA LEU A 101 5.71 12.88 -0.70
C LEU A 101 5.48 13.69 -1.98
N ASP A 102 5.89 14.96 -2.00
CA ASP A 102 5.72 15.86 -3.14
C ASP A 102 6.37 15.31 -4.42
N ASN A 103 7.55 14.70 -4.30
CA ASN A 103 8.27 14.08 -5.42
C ASN A 103 7.64 12.76 -5.90
N ARG A 104 6.71 12.18 -5.12
CA ARG A 104 5.98 10.95 -5.46
C ARG A 104 4.55 11.22 -5.93
N GLU A 105 4.06 12.46 -5.77
CA GLU A 105 2.65 12.82 -6.02
C GLU A 105 2.14 12.38 -7.39
N LYS A 106 2.93 12.59 -8.44
CA LYS A 106 2.57 12.29 -9.83
C LYS A 106 2.87 10.86 -10.26
N LEU A 107 3.52 10.06 -9.40
CA LEU A 107 3.94 8.69 -9.74
C LEU A 107 2.84 7.66 -9.49
N PHE A 108 1.83 8.02 -8.67
CA PHE A 108 0.80 7.08 -8.22
C PHE A 108 -0.58 7.73 -8.18
N GLN A 109 -1.60 6.86 -8.15
CA GLN A 109 -2.95 7.21 -7.70
C GLN A 109 -3.07 6.84 -6.22
N TRP A 110 -3.58 7.75 -5.40
CA TRP A 110 -3.53 7.63 -3.95
C TRP A 110 -4.91 7.33 -3.35
N VAL A 111 -4.98 6.32 -2.47
CA VAL A 111 -6.16 6.02 -1.66
C VAL A 111 -5.77 6.09 -0.17
N GLY A 112 -6.51 6.84 0.62
CA GLY A 112 -6.21 7.06 2.04
C GLY A 112 -6.41 8.51 2.48
N PRO A 113 -5.74 8.95 3.58
CA PRO A 113 -4.73 8.24 4.37
C PRO A 113 -5.31 7.05 5.16
N LEU A 114 -4.45 6.06 5.45
CA LEU A 114 -4.81 4.84 6.19
C LEU A 114 -4.30 4.87 7.65
N ALA A 115 -3.09 5.35 7.87
CA ALA A 115 -2.44 5.42 9.18
C ALA A 115 -1.40 6.54 9.17
N ASN A 116 -0.84 6.85 10.34
CA ASN A 116 0.31 7.74 10.49
C ASN A 116 1.55 6.94 10.88
N ASN A 117 2.70 7.29 10.32
CA ASN A 117 4.00 6.73 10.65
C ASN A 117 4.90 7.83 11.21
N VAL A 118 5.39 7.63 12.42
CA VAL A 118 6.42 8.47 13.02
C VAL A 118 7.79 7.92 12.64
N TRP A 119 8.65 8.73 12.05
CA TRP A 119 10.02 8.34 11.72
C TRP A 119 10.98 8.67 12.83
N GLY A 120 11.79 7.69 13.21
CA GLY A 120 12.80 7.82 14.26
C GLY A 120 14.21 7.52 13.77
N ILE A 121 15.17 8.16 14.40
CA ILE A 121 16.59 7.81 14.33
C ILE A 121 16.93 7.01 15.57
N TYR A 122 17.47 5.82 15.36
CA TYR A 122 17.88 4.90 16.41
C TYR A 122 19.38 4.70 16.41
N GLY A 123 19.95 4.55 17.57
CA GLY A 123 21.34 4.17 17.80
C GLY A 123 21.42 2.95 18.71
N ARG A 124 22.63 2.47 18.98
CA ARG A 124 22.88 1.46 20.02
C ARG A 124 22.35 1.94 21.38
N GLY A 125 21.97 1.03 22.25
CA GLY A 125 21.50 1.35 23.60
C GLY A 125 22.48 2.22 24.42
N ASP A 126 23.80 2.09 24.17
CA ASP A 126 24.86 2.88 24.80
C ASP A 126 25.24 4.16 24.02
N PHE A 127 24.55 4.53 22.93
CA PHE A 127 24.83 5.74 22.17
C PHE A 127 24.74 6.99 23.05
N ALA A 128 25.86 7.67 23.29
CA ALA A 128 25.97 8.74 24.29
C ALA A 128 25.82 10.16 23.72
N ALA A 129 26.00 10.33 22.42
CA ALA A 129 25.96 11.65 21.80
C ALA A 129 24.54 12.23 21.75
N SER A 130 24.42 13.55 21.88
CA SER A 130 23.14 14.27 21.77
C SER A 130 22.88 14.67 20.32
N VAL A 131 21.71 14.30 19.81
CA VAL A 131 21.14 14.79 18.55
C VAL A 131 19.90 15.63 18.90
N ARG A 132 19.93 16.91 18.61
CA ARG A 132 18.86 17.87 18.96
C ARG A 132 18.15 18.44 17.73
N ILE A 133 18.86 18.53 16.61
CA ILE A 133 18.34 19.08 15.36
C ILE A 133 18.80 18.21 14.19
N MET A 134 18.12 18.32 13.05
CA MET A 134 18.43 17.56 11.83
C MET A 134 19.89 17.70 11.39
N GLN A 135 20.47 18.88 11.55
CA GLN A 135 21.86 19.16 11.18
C GLN A 135 22.89 18.33 11.97
N ASP A 136 22.57 17.94 13.20
CA ASP A 136 23.45 17.08 14.01
C ASP A 136 23.64 15.69 13.39
N LEU A 137 22.69 15.23 12.57
CA LEU A 137 22.76 13.95 11.89
C LEU A 137 23.83 13.88 10.81
N LYS A 138 24.28 15.02 10.27
CA LYS A 138 25.25 15.10 9.15
C LYS A 138 26.62 14.46 9.45
N LYS A 139 26.98 14.37 10.71
CA LYS A 139 28.27 13.81 11.17
C LYS A 139 28.27 12.29 11.35
N TYR A 140 27.10 11.63 11.21
CA TYR A 140 26.95 10.18 11.42
C TYR A 140 26.73 9.44 10.11
N ARG A 141 27.15 8.17 10.07
CA ARG A 141 26.77 7.21 9.02
C ARG A 141 25.40 6.66 9.38
N ILE A 142 24.39 6.95 8.56
CA ILE A 142 23.00 6.57 8.84
C ILE A 142 22.57 5.44 7.93
N GLY A 143 22.14 4.31 8.52
CA GLY A 143 21.53 3.21 7.80
C GLY A 143 20.08 3.52 7.45
N GLY A 144 19.64 3.09 6.27
CA GLY A 144 18.26 3.19 5.82
C GLY A 144 18.00 2.24 4.66
N VAL A 145 16.77 2.21 4.15
CA VAL A 145 16.38 1.35 3.04
C VAL A 145 16.48 2.12 1.72
N VAL A 146 16.91 1.43 0.65
CA VAL A 146 17.05 2.00 -0.68
C VAL A 146 15.70 2.52 -1.20
N ASN A 147 15.67 3.72 -1.79
CA ASN A 147 14.48 4.42 -2.30
C ASN A 147 13.33 4.58 -1.27
N ASP A 148 13.64 4.46 0.04
CA ASP A 148 12.67 4.71 1.09
C ASP A 148 12.49 6.22 1.34
N ALA A 149 11.26 6.63 1.62
CA ALA A 149 10.88 8.00 1.90
C ALA A 149 11.68 8.66 3.03
N LYS A 150 12.07 7.88 4.06
CA LYS A 150 12.89 8.36 5.17
C LYS A 150 14.28 8.77 4.69
N VAL A 151 14.86 7.96 3.82
CA VAL A 151 16.18 8.22 3.20
C VAL A 151 16.12 9.42 2.27
N GLU A 152 15.07 9.52 1.44
CA GLU A 152 14.85 10.66 0.55
C GLU A 152 14.78 11.97 1.35
N TYR A 153 13.95 11.99 2.38
CA TYR A 153 13.77 13.15 3.24
C TYR A 153 15.07 13.58 3.96
N LEU A 154 15.86 12.63 4.47
CA LEU A 154 17.16 12.92 5.07
C LEU A 154 18.11 13.56 4.08
N LYS A 155 18.17 13.05 2.83
CA LYS A 155 19.00 13.60 1.76
C LYS A 155 18.58 15.05 1.40
N GLU A 156 17.29 15.29 1.24
CA GLU A 156 16.72 16.62 0.99
C GLU A 156 17.02 17.60 2.14
N SER A 157 17.12 17.08 3.37
CA SER A 157 17.51 17.84 4.57
C SER A 157 19.04 18.06 4.67
N GLY A 158 19.81 17.60 3.67
CA GLY A 158 21.27 17.76 3.60
C GLY A 158 22.07 16.73 4.41
N VAL A 159 21.43 15.61 4.82
CA VAL A 159 22.13 14.46 5.43
C VAL A 159 22.51 13.50 4.32
N THR A 160 23.79 13.45 3.96
CA THR A 160 24.27 12.74 2.76
C THR A 160 25.03 11.45 3.06
N ASN A 161 25.54 11.28 4.28
CA ASN A 161 26.28 10.06 4.67
C ASN A 161 25.32 8.91 5.02
N ILE A 162 24.63 8.41 4.01
CA ILE A 162 23.60 7.36 4.16
C ILE A 162 24.08 6.06 3.54
N LYS A 163 24.07 5.00 4.34
CA LYS A 163 24.39 3.61 3.96
C LYS A 163 23.10 2.84 3.74
N GLN A 164 22.72 2.63 2.49
CA GLN A 164 21.46 2.00 2.15
C GLN A 164 21.56 0.46 2.21
N ALA A 165 20.45 -0.19 2.60
CA ALA A 165 20.24 -1.64 2.59
C ALA A 165 18.97 -1.96 1.79
N LEU A 166 18.82 -3.20 1.34
CA LEU A 166 17.64 -3.64 0.60
C LEU A 166 16.40 -3.79 1.49
N GLU A 167 16.61 -4.16 2.75
CA GLU A 167 15.54 -4.37 3.72
C GLU A 167 15.92 -3.74 5.07
N ASP A 168 14.91 -3.29 5.81
CA ASP A 168 15.11 -2.57 7.07
C ASP A 168 15.81 -3.44 8.15
N ARG A 169 15.47 -4.74 8.23
CA ARG A 169 16.08 -5.70 9.15
C ARG A 169 17.60 -5.88 8.98
N MET A 170 18.17 -5.44 7.86
CA MET A 170 19.62 -5.50 7.62
C MET A 170 20.37 -4.39 8.35
N ASN A 171 19.72 -3.33 8.78
CA ASN A 171 20.35 -2.17 9.41
C ASN A 171 20.72 -2.39 10.89
N PRO A 172 19.86 -2.93 11.78
CA PRO A 172 20.19 -3.06 13.20
C PRO A 172 21.52 -3.78 13.51
N PRO A 173 21.86 -4.94 12.87
CA PRO A 173 23.17 -5.59 13.12
C PRO A 173 24.36 -4.70 12.76
N ARG A 174 24.23 -3.82 11.77
CA ARG A 174 25.30 -2.92 11.30
C ARG A 174 25.69 -1.85 12.33
N LEU A 175 24.79 -1.52 13.26
CA LEU A 175 25.08 -0.65 14.41
C LEU A 175 26.15 -1.23 15.33
N PHE A 176 26.31 -2.56 15.35
CA PHE A 176 27.19 -3.28 16.25
C PHE A 176 28.48 -3.78 15.58
N LEU A 177 28.70 -3.49 14.31
CA LEU A 177 29.96 -3.75 13.62
C LEU A 177 31.07 -2.85 14.17
N PRO A 178 32.36 -3.24 14.07
CA PRO A 178 33.47 -2.34 14.37
C PRO A 178 33.40 -1.04 13.58
N GLY A 179 33.87 0.06 14.16
CA GLY A 179 33.76 1.39 13.53
C GLY A 179 34.51 1.54 12.20
N GLU A 180 35.57 0.73 12.00
CA GLU A 180 36.35 0.63 10.77
C GLU A 180 35.69 -0.25 9.69
N ASP A 181 34.67 -1.04 10.03
CA ASP A 181 33.94 -1.85 9.04
C ASP A 181 33.24 -0.95 8.02
N PRO A 182 33.40 -1.19 6.72
CA PRO A 182 32.78 -0.37 5.68
C PRO A 182 31.23 -0.40 5.71
N ASN A 183 30.66 -1.43 6.32
CA ASN A 183 29.20 -1.57 6.47
C ASN A 183 28.68 -0.99 7.79
N HIS A 184 29.56 -0.60 8.72
CA HIS A 184 29.13 -0.01 9.98
C HIS A 184 28.28 1.24 9.77
N ILE A 185 27.27 1.40 10.60
CA ILE A 185 26.45 2.61 10.73
C ILE A 185 26.45 3.07 12.19
N ASP A 186 26.43 4.37 12.40
CA ASP A 186 26.36 4.97 13.73
C ASP A 186 24.90 5.07 14.22
N LEU A 187 23.98 5.32 13.27
CA LEU A 187 22.55 5.50 13.49
C LEU A 187 21.75 4.79 12.39
N TRP A 188 20.47 4.59 12.65
CA TRP A 188 19.53 3.92 11.75
C TRP A 188 18.21 4.69 11.70
N VAL A 189 17.72 5.04 10.49
CA VAL A 189 16.42 5.64 10.28
C VAL A 189 15.37 4.59 9.99
N THR A 190 14.29 4.57 10.81
CA THR A 190 13.21 3.58 10.69
C THR A 190 11.89 4.11 11.27
N GLY A 191 10.84 3.27 11.28
CA GLY A 191 9.58 3.56 11.97
C GLY A 191 9.73 3.52 13.49
N TYR A 192 9.16 4.51 14.17
CA TYR A 192 9.25 4.67 15.62
C TYR A 192 8.76 3.42 16.38
N PHE A 193 7.56 2.94 16.06
CA PHE A 193 6.93 1.86 16.81
C PHE A 193 7.55 0.48 16.56
N GLY A 194 8.10 0.24 15.34
CA GLY A 194 8.61 -1.08 14.95
C GLY A 194 10.10 -1.31 15.22
N ALA A 195 10.86 -0.28 15.56
CA ALA A 195 12.34 -0.34 15.60
C ALA A 195 12.89 -1.46 16.50
N ARG A 196 12.38 -1.58 17.72
CA ARG A 196 12.86 -2.61 18.66
C ARG A 196 12.50 -4.02 18.23
N ASP A 197 11.31 -4.21 17.67
CA ASP A 197 10.88 -5.50 17.12
C ASP A 197 11.75 -5.92 15.94
N VAL A 198 12.05 -4.99 15.01
CA VAL A 198 12.97 -5.23 13.88
C VAL A 198 14.37 -5.60 14.39
N ALA A 199 14.90 -4.87 15.37
CA ALA A 199 16.21 -5.16 15.94
C ALA A 199 16.24 -6.53 16.64
N ALA A 200 15.21 -6.87 17.41
CA ALA A 200 15.10 -8.16 18.09
C ALA A 200 15.00 -9.33 17.09
N LYS A 201 14.18 -9.23 16.06
CA LYS A 201 14.07 -10.24 14.99
C LYS A 201 15.35 -10.39 14.19
N ALA A 202 16.11 -9.30 14.00
CA ALA A 202 17.43 -9.32 13.38
C ALA A 202 18.54 -9.85 14.32
N ARG A 203 18.19 -10.22 15.57
CA ARG A 203 19.15 -10.64 16.62
C ARG A 203 20.27 -9.62 16.85
N ALA A 204 19.97 -8.36 16.69
CA ALA A 204 20.86 -7.26 17.04
C ALA A 204 20.82 -6.98 18.55
N GLY A 205 21.78 -6.20 19.04
CA GLY A 205 21.80 -5.71 20.43
C GLY A 205 20.70 -4.66 20.68
N ASP A 206 20.69 -4.13 21.90
CA ASP A 206 19.73 -3.12 22.31
C ASP A 206 19.87 -1.83 21.50
N VAL A 207 18.72 -1.27 21.11
CA VAL A 207 18.62 -0.01 20.36
C VAL A 207 17.73 0.98 21.10
N LYS A 208 18.07 2.26 21.03
CA LYS A 208 17.27 3.34 21.59
C LYS A 208 16.97 4.43 20.59
N LEU A 209 15.83 5.10 20.79
CA LEU A 209 15.49 6.30 20.06
C LEU A 209 16.50 7.41 20.40
N VAL A 210 17.07 8.05 19.39
CA VAL A 210 17.98 9.17 19.48
C VAL A 210 17.31 10.48 19.08
N PHE A 211 16.46 10.44 18.03
CA PHE A 211 15.81 11.63 17.49
C PHE A 211 14.51 11.26 16.77
N VAL A 212 13.46 12.05 16.94
CA VAL A 212 12.22 11.95 16.15
C VAL A 212 12.35 12.86 14.94
N VAL A 213 12.21 12.31 13.75
CA VAL A 213 12.36 13.05 12.49
C VAL A 213 11.09 13.81 12.13
N ARG A 214 9.99 13.08 11.95
CA ARG A 214 8.67 13.62 11.62
C ARG A 214 7.59 12.54 11.65
N GLU A 215 6.35 12.96 11.63
CA GLU A 215 5.20 12.11 11.37
C GLU A 215 4.72 12.30 9.92
N ILE A 216 4.27 11.23 9.27
CA ILE A 216 3.77 11.26 7.90
C ILE A 216 2.63 10.27 7.70
N PRO A 217 1.57 10.65 6.97
CA PRO A 217 0.48 9.73 6.65
C PRO A 217 0.91 8.68 5.62
N LEU A 218 0.40 7.46 5.79
CA LEU A 218 0.57 6.31 4.91
C LEU A 218 -0.67 6.09 4.08
N TYR A 219 -0.46 5.72 2.82
CA TYR A 219 -1.49 5.51 1.81
C TYR A 219 -1.37 4.14 1.14
N LEU A 220 -2.40 3.77 0.41
CA LEU A 220 -2.33 2.81 -0.67
C LEU A 220 -1.98 3.59 -1.96
N ALA A 221 -0.79 3.36 -2.49
CA ALA A 221 -0.28 3.94 -3.73
C ALA A 221 -0.55 2.98 -4.88
N CYS A 222 -1.39 3.36 -5.82
CA CYS A 222 -1.74 2.53 -6.97
C CYS A 222 -1.09 3.02 -8.25
N SER A 223 -0.83 2.08 -9.16
CA SER A 223 -0.31 2.39 -10.51
C SER A 223 -1.14 3.47 -11.20
N PRO A 224 -0.54 4.38 -11.96
CA PRO A 224 -1.27 5.30 -12.83
C PRO A 224 -2.19 4.59 -13.84
N LEU A 225 -1.92 3.30 -14.09
CA LEU A 225 -2.70 2.45 -15.01
C LEU A 225 -3.83 1.68 -14.32
N THR A 226 -4.08 1.93 -13.01
CA THR A 226 -5.19 1.31 -12.27
C THR A 226 -6.53 1.91 -12.69
N SER A 227 -7.55 1.04 -12.82
CA SER A 227 -8.91 1.46 -13.22
C SER A 227 -9.47 2.55 -12.29
N PRO A 228 -9.96 3.68 -12.84
CA PRO A 228 -10.61 4.72 -12.04
C PRO A 228 -11.82 4.23 -11.22
N ALA A 229 -12.56 3.24 -11.73
CA ALA A 229 -13.67 2.64 -11.02
C ALA A 229 -13.23 1.88 -9.76
N VAL A 230 -12.08 1.16 -9.85
CA VAL A 230 -11.48 0.47 -8.70
C VAL A 230 -11.00 1.48 -7.67
N LEU A 231 -10.29 2.53 -8.10
CA LEU A 231 -9.80 3.58 -7.20
C LEU A 231 -10.95 4.29 -6.47
N LYS A 232 -12.04 4.59 -7.17
CA LYS A 232 -13.24 5.19 -6.58
C LYS A 232 -13.85 4.27 -5.53
N ALA A 233 -14.06 2.99 -5.84
CA ALA A 233 -14.63 2.02 -4.91
C ALA A 233 -13.77 1.85 -3.64
N LEU A 234 -12.44 1.82 -3.79
CA LEU A 234 -11.52 1.76 -2.65
C LEU A 234 -11.54 3.03 -1.81
N SER A 235 -11.57 4.20 -2.45
CA SER A 235 -11.66 5.48 -1.72
C SER A 235 -12.95 5.57 -0.91
N GLU A 236 -14.09 5.21 -1.49
CA GLU A 236 -15.39 5.17 -0.80
C GLU A 236 -15.39 4.18 0.37
N ALA A 237 -14.76 3.01 0.20
CA ALA A 237 -14.60 2.03 1.29
C ALA A 237 -13.76 2.59 2.45
N VAL A 238 -12.60 3.21 2.16
CA VAL A 238 -11.74 3.82 3.18
C VAL A 238 -12.42 5.00 3.87
N ASP A 239 -13.16 5.84 3.14
CA ASP A 239 -13.89 6.96 3.73
C ASP A 239 -15.01 6.48 4.66
N LYS A 240 -15.70 5.40 4.30
CA LYS A 240 -16.68 4.75 5.18
C LYS A 240 -16.04 4.18 6.43
N MET A 241 -14.93 3.45 6.31
CA MET A 241 -14.16 2.93 7.45
C MET A 241 -13.72 4.06 8.40
N ARG A 242 -13.28 5.19 7.84
CA ARG A 242 -12.90 6.38 8.61
C ARG A 242 -14.10 6.97 9.36
N ALA A 243 -15.25 7.11 8.70
CA ALA A 243 -16.48 7.62 9.32
C ALA A 243 -16.99 6.69 10.44
N GLU A 244 -16.80 5.39 10.31
CA GLU A 244 -17.11 4.38 11.33
C GLU A 244 -16.10 4.34 12.49
N GLY A 245 -14.98 5.09 12.41
CA GLY A 245 -13.92 5.11 13.44
C GLY A 245 -12.98 3.90 13.38
N GLU A 246 -13.08 3.05 12.37
CA GLU A 246 -12.34 1.79 12.29
C GLU A 246 -10.82 2.00 12.18
N LEU A 247 -10.37 3.04 11.43
CA LEU A 247 -8.96 3.39 11.33
C LEU A 247 -8.34 3.69 12.69
N ASN A 248 -9.02 4.51 13.51
CA ASN A 248 -8.56 4.90 14.84
C ASN A 248 -8.62 3.72 15.83
N ARG A 249 -9.67 2.91 15.75
CA ARG A 249 -9.83 1.72 16.58
C ARG A 249 -8.67 0.75 16.38
N LEU A 250 -8.33 0.48 15.13
CA LEU A 250 -7.25 -0.45 14.80
C LEU A 250 -5.87 0.14 15.12
N ALA A 251 -5.67 1.45 14.87
CA ALA A 251 -4.45 2.15 15.27
C ALA A 251 -4.16 2.00 16.76
N ALA A 252 -5.15 2.23 17.62
CA ALA A 252 -5.00 2.08 19.09
C ALA A 252 -4.62 0.65 19.52
N VAL A 253 -5.11 -0.38 18.81
CA VAL A 253 -4.73 -1.79 19.07
C VAL A 253 -3.24 -2.00 18.80
N TYR A 254 -2.76 -1.53 17.65
CA TYR A 254 -1.36 -1.71 17.24
C TYR A 254 -0.41 -0.81 18.04
N GLU A 255 -0.78 0.41 18.36
CA GLU A 255 -0.02 1.27 19.27
C GLU A 255 0.20 0.59 20.63
N LYS A 256 -0.86 0.01 21.22
CA LYS A 256 -0.73 -0.75 22.46
C LYS A 256 0.15 -1.99 22.34
N LYS A 257 0.06 -2.73 21.21
CA LYS A 257 0.88 -3.93 20.97
C LYS A 257 2.37 -3.60 20.84
N PHE A 258 2.73 -2.42 20.31
CA PHE A 258 4.10 -1.98 20.06
C PHE A 258 4.59 -0.86 20.99
N ALA A 259 3.83 -0.51 22.03
CA ALA A 259 4.25 0.40 23.11
C ALA A 259 5.25 -0.31 24.03
N HIS A 260 6.55 -0.12 23.80
CA HIS A 260 7.65 -0.68 24.61
C HIS A 260 8.60 0.41 25.11
#